data_de9b5f97397faacf6daf6ada7ee38c46
#
_entry.id   de9b5f97397faacf6daf6ada7ee38c46
#
_cell.length_a   1.000
_cell.length_b   1.000
_cell.length_c   1.000
_cell.angle_alpha   90.00
_cell.angle_beta   90.00
_cell.angle_gamma   90.00
#
_symmetry.space_group_name_H-M   'P 1'
#
loop_
_entity.id
_entity.type
_entity.pdbx_description
1 polymer ?
#
loop_
_entity_poly.entity_id
_entity_poly.type
_entity_poly.pdbx_seq_one_letter_code
_entity_poly.pdbx_strand_id
1 'polypeptide(L)'
;MMPKRAERRRQRREAPMAYRLQRQQARPSRWRAYAWRAIREAARTLPEEELGLTRLELPLRHLPRALDGLTVLHVTDLHLSEGMRPAEAIVPLLDGIAYDLAVYTGDLADDEGGMQALGALFGALRPRQAAFAVLGNHDHYYYRHATGEGPRPNNLEPLLRTLEAGAVRVLDNANTSLYDGALYVVGVDDPALGLDRLGAAFAGVPGDAATILLAHSPDVLVRLGRCRPGLLLAGHTHGGQLRVPGLGPIGSVSVLPRRYSMGAYVYDGVQTYVSRGVGTSGAPARWNCPPEVTVIRLRSPRALR
;
A
#
# COMPACT_ATOMS: atom_id res chain seq x y z
N MET A 1 5.52 -19.76 -35.02
CA MET A 1 5.78 -20.40 -33.72
C MET A 1 5.46 -19.36 -32.63
N MET A 2 4.37 -19.52 -31.85
CA MET A 2 3.98 -18.52 -30.84
C MET A 2 4.94 -18.59 -29.65
N PRO A 3 5.44 -17.47 -29.11
CA PRO A 3 6.31 -17.47 -27.95
C PRO A 3 5.61 -18.08 -26.75
N LYS A 4 6.31 -19.01 -26.08
CA LYS A 4 5.78 -19.73 -24.91
C LYS A 4 5.32 -18.75 -23.81
N ARG A 5 4.28 -19.10 -23.06
CA ARG A 5 3.66 -18.30 -21.97
C ARG A 5 4.69 -17.70 -20.99
N ALA A 6 5.80 -18.39 -20.77
CA ALA A 6 6.89 -17.94 -19.91
C ALA A 6 7.67 -16.72 -20.48
N GLU A 7 7.92 -16.73 -21.77
CA GLU A 7 8.66 -15.67 -22.48
C GLU A 7 7.83 -14.37 -22.60
N ARG A 8 6.52 -14.48 -22.81
CA ARG A 8 5.58 -13.36 -22.71
C ARG A 8 5.49 -12.78 -21.28
N ARG A 9 5.64 -13.63 -20.25
CA ARG A 9 5.71 -13.17 -18.86
C ARG A 9 7.02 -12.44 -18.57
N ARG A 10 8.15 -12.91 -19.12
CA ARG A 10 9.47 -12.28 -18.99
C ARG A 10 9.52 -10.92 -19.70
N GLN A 11 9.05 -10.83 -20.93
CA GLN A 11 8.94 -9.57 -21.68
C GLN A 11 7.99 -8.56 -21.01
N ARG A 12 6.95 -9.02 -20.30
CA ARG A 12 6.08 -8.15 -19.49
C ARG A 12 6.77 -7.62 -18.23
N ARG A 13 7.76 -8.33 -17.68
CA ARG A 13 8.53 -7.92 -16.48
C ARG A 13 9.58 -6.85 -16.81
N GLU A 14 10.10 -6.86 -18.04
CA GLU A 14 11.20 -5.99 -18.50
C GLU A 14 10.70 -4.78 -19.32
N ALA A 15 9.39 -4.61 -19.48
CA ALA A 15 8.84 -3.52 -20.27
C ALA A 15 9.10 -2.16 -19.60
N PRO A 16 9.63 -1.16 -20.34
CA PRO A 16 9.85 0.18 -19.82
C PRO A 16 8.56 0.80 -19.26
N MET A 17 8.71 1.70 -18.28
CA MET A 17 7.59 2.43 -17.64
C MET A 17 6.64 3.05 -18.68
N ALA A 18 7.17 3.62 -19.76
CA ALA A 18 6.41 4.14 -20.89
C ALA A 18 5.41 3.13 -21.49
N TYR A 19 5.78 1.85 -21.56
CA TYR A 19 4.90 0.79 -22.08
C TYR A 19 3.79 0.43 -21.11
N ARG A 20 4.04 0.53 -19.80
CA ARG A 20 3.02 0.28 -18.75
C ARG A 20 2.04 1.42 -18.69
N LEU A 21 2.52 2.67 -18.71
CA LEU A 21 1.71 3.88 -18.83
C LEU A 21 0.89 3.87 -20.11
N GLN A 22 1.49 3.50 -21.26
CA GLN A 22 0.76 3.32 -22.52
C GLN A 22 -0.33 2.25 -22.43
N ARG A 23 -0.13 1.17 -21.67
CA ARG A 23 -1.17 0.15 -21.47
C ARG A 23 -2.27 0.61 -20.51
N GLN A 24 -1.95 1.40 -19.51
CA GLN A 24 -2.95 2.07 -18.65
C GLN A 24 -3.70 3.15 -19.45
N GLN A 25 -3.01 3.83 -20.40
CA GLN A 25 -3.57 4.80 -21.33
C GLN A 25 -4.25 4.15 -22.54
N ALA A 26 -3.98 2.88 -22.85
CA ALA A 26 -4.68 2.17 -23.91
C ALA A 26 -6.18 2.19 -23.60
N ARG A 27 -6.95 2.93 -24.41
CA ARG A 27 -8.42 2.97 -24.32
C ARG A 27 -8.93 1.55 -24.15
N PRO A 28 -9.64 1.24 -23.05
CA PRO A 28 -10.20 -0.08 -22.88
C PRO A 28 -11.07 -0.39 -24.11
N SER A 29 -11.05 -1.63 -24.59
CA SER A 29 -11.98 -2.03 -25.65
C SER A 29 -13.39 -1.58 -25.26
N ARG A 30 -14.22 -1.18 -26.22
CA ARG A 30 -15.62 -0.73 -25.99
C ARG A 30 -16.34 -1.66 -25.04
N TRP A 31 -16.11 -2.96 -25.14
CA TRP A 31 -16.66 -3.99 -24.26
C TRP A 31 -16.14 -3.91 -22.82
N ARG A 32 -14.86 -3.66 -22.61
CA ARG A 32 -14.30 -3.46 -21.27
C ARG A 32 -14.82 -2.20 -20.60
N ALA A 33 -14.91 -1.10 -21.36
CA ALA A 33 -15.50 0.14 -20.86
C ALA A 33 -16.97 -0.03 -20.48
N TYR A 34 -17.74 -0.75 -21.26
CA TYR A 34 -19.13 -1.09 -20.97
C TYR A 34 -19.23 -1.98 -19.70
N ALA A 35 -18.44 -3.04 -19.62
CA ALA A 35 -18.41 -3.92 -18.45
C ALA A 35 -18.03 -3.16 -17.15
N TRP A 36 -17.04 -2.29 -17.21
CA TRP A 36 -16.67 -1.43 -16.08
C TRP A 36 -17.78 -0.46 -15.69
N ARG A 37 -18.47 0.12 -16.67
CA ARG A 37 -19.63 1.00 -16.39
C ARG A 37 -20.75 0.24 -15.69
N ALA A 38 -21.08 -0.96 -16.15
CA ALA A 38 -22.09 -1.81 -15.53
C ALA A 38 -21.70 -2.24 -14.10
N ILE A 39 -20.43 -2.60 -13.88
CA ILE A 39 -19.90 -2.93 -12.54
C ILE A 39 -20.00 -1.71 -11.61
N ARG A 40 -19.64 -0.53 -12.07
CA ARG A 40 -19.72 0.71 -11.26
C ARG A 40 -21.17 1.06 -10.90
N GLU A 41 -22.09 0.88 -11.82
CA GLU A 41 -23.50 1.15 -11.55
C GLU A 41 -24.07 0.16 -10.54
N ALA A 42 -23.79 -1.13 -10.70
CA ALA A 42 -24.17 -2.14 -9.73
C ALA A 42 -23.50 -1.91 -8.36
N ALA A 43 -22.24 -1.46 -8.34
CA ALA A 43 -21.54 -1.17 -7.10
C ALA A 43 -22.19 -0.06 -6.27
N ARG A 44 -22.85 0.92 -6.90
CA ARG A 44 -23.59 1.97 -6.18
C ARG A 44 -24.77 1.49 -5.36
N THR A 45 -25.29 0.31 -5.66
CA THR A 45 -26.40 -0.30 -4.94
C THR A 45 -25.98 -1.27 -3.85
N LEU A 46 -24.66 -1.50 -3.71
CA LEU A 46 -24.14 -2.37 -2.66
C LEU A 46 -24.19 -1.65 -1.30
N PRO A 47 -24.42 -2.40 -0.20
CA PRO A 47 -24.33 -1.83 1.13
C PRO A 47 -22.90 -1.35 1.40
N GLU A 48 -22.78 -0.27 2.16
CA GLU A 48 -21.51 0.23 2.63
C GLU A 48 -20.91 -0.76 3.65
N GLU A 49 -19.65 -1.15 3.46
CA GLU A 49 -18.94 -2.00 4.40
C GLU A 49 -18.24 -1.14 5.45
N GLU A 50 -18.39 -1.48 6.73
CA GLU A 50 -17.82 -0.73 7.83
C GLU A 50 -16.31 -0.87 7.88
N LEU A 51 -15.63 0.23 8.25
CA LEU A 51 -14.20 0.25 8.52
C LEU A 51 -13.90 -0.57 9.77
N GLY A 52 -13.03 -1.56 9.62
CA GLY A 52 -12.62 -2.45 10.70
C GLY A 52 -11.17 -2.27 11.13
N LEU A 53 -10.86 -2.74 12.34
CA LEU A 53 -9.50 -2.85 12.85
C LEU A 53 -9.02 -4.30 12.74
N THR A 54 -8.00 -4.52 11.91
CA THR A 54 -7.28 -5.80 11.82
C THR A 54 -6.09 -5.80 12.79
N ARG A 55 -5.96 -6.85 13.60
CA ARG A 55 -4.83 -7.05 14.52
C ARG A 55 -4.07 -8.31 14.12
N LEU A 56 -2.75 -8.18 13.97
CA LEU A 56 -1.88 -9.27 13.54
C LEU A 56 -0.65 -9.37 14.43
N GLU A 57 -0.12 -10.58 14.54
CA GLU A 57 1.24 -10.81 15.01
C GLU A 57 2.06 -11.40 13.85
N LEU A 58 3.15 -10.73 13.49
CA LEU A 58 4.01 -11.15 12.38
C LEU A 58 5.46 -11.32 12.84
N PRO A 59 6.11 -12.44 12.49
CA PRO A 59 7.52 -12.59 12.75
C PRO A 59 8.32 -11.63 11.86
N LEU A 60 9.28 -10.93 12.48
CA LEU A 60 10.25 -10.12 11.75
C LEU A 60 11.63 -10.72 11.91
N ARG A 61 12.20 -11.21 10.80
CA ARG A 61 13.54 -11.80 10.78
C ARG A 61 14.58 -10.82 11.31
N HIS A 62 15.50 -11.31 12.14
CA HIS A 62 16.56 -10.55 12.81
C HIS A 62 16.10 -9.52 13.86
N LEU A 63 14.79 -9.43 14.16
CA LEU A 63 14.32 -8.55 15.20
C LEU A 63 14.94 -8.97 16.56
N PRO A 64 15.65 -8.08 17.26
CA PRO A 64 16.18 -8.38 18.59
C PRO A 64 15.06 -8.68 19.58
N ARG A 65 15.35 -9.50 20.61
CA ARG A 65 14.38 -9.79 21.68
C ARG A 65 13.91 -8.53 22.43
N ALA A 66 14.78 -7.54 22.56
CA ALA A 66 14.44 -6.26 23.19
C ALA A 66 13.32 -5.49 22.47
N LEU A 67 13.12 -5.76 21.18
CA LEU A 67 12.05 -5.17 20.34
C LEU A 67 10.89 -6.15 20.08
N ASP A 68 10.86 -7.31 20.74
CA ASP A 68 9.71 -8.22 20.64
C ASP A 68 8.46 -7.54 21.16
N GLY A 69 7.40 -7.54 20.37
CA GLY A 69 6.15 -6.86 20.70
C GLY A 69 6.05 -5.41 20.20
N LEU A 70 7.08 -4.88 19.52
CA LEU A 70 7.00 -3.57 18.84
C LEU A 70 5.79 -3.51 17.92
N THR A 71 5.03 -2.41 18.01
CA THR A 71 3.72 -2.28 17.39
C THR A 71 3.73 -1.26 16.26
N VAL A 72 3.22 -1.65 15.09
CA VAL A 72 3.14 -0.81 13.89
C VAL A 72 1.67 -0.60 13.51
N LEU A 73 1.23 0.64 13.45
CA LEU A 73 -0.02 1.03 12.80
C LEU A 73 0.24 1.14 11.30
N HIS A 74 -0.49 0.38 10.48
CA HIS A 74 -0.42 0.43 9.03
C HIS A 74 -1.73 0.95 8.45
N VAL A 75 -1.65 2.05 7.72
CA VAL A 75 -2.75 2.72 7.02
C VAL A 75 -2.36 2.91 5.56
N THR A 76 -3.25 2.64 4.63
CA THR A 76 -2.98 2.75 3.20
C THR A 76 -4.25 2.99 2.41
N ASP A 77 -4.10 3.46 1.17
CA ASP A 77 -5.20 3.61 0.21
C ASP A 77 -6.38 4.38 0.83
N LEU A 78 -6.07 5.53 1.41
CA LEU A 78 -7.06 6.40 2.05
C LEU A 78 -7.98 7.05 1.03
N HIS A 79 -7.45 7.47 -0.14
CA HIS A 79 -8.16 8.17 -1.21
C HIS A 79 -9.05 9.30 -0.69
N LEU A 80 -8.49 10.13 0.19
CA LEU A 80 -9.25 11.20 0.82
C LEU A 80 -9.64 12.28 -0.18
N SER A 81 -10.89 12.70 -0.09
CA SER A 81 -11.47 13.78 -0.88
C SER A 81 -12.22 14.76 0.02
N GLU A 82 -12.64 15.88 -0.56
CA GLU A 82 -13.40 16.92 0.14
C GLU A 82 -14.60 16.31 0.90
N GLY A 83 -14.78 16.75 2.14
CA GLY A 83 -15.87 16.33 3.02
C GLY A 83 -15.61 15.05 3.80
N MET A 84 -14.57 14.27 3.50
CA MET A 84 -14.21 13.08 4.26
C MET A 84 -13.58 13.43 5.61
N ARG A 85 -13.87 12.62 6.64
CA ARG A 85 -13.41 12.80 8.01
C ARG A 85 -12.75 11.53 8.57
N PRO A 86 -11.59 11.13 8.04
CA PRO A 86 -10.95 9.87 8.39
C PRO A 86 -10.57 9.78 9.87
N ALA A 87 -10.28 10.91 10.52
CA ALA A 87 -9.97 10.93 11.93
C ALA A 87 -11.16 10.47 12.78
N GLU A 88 -12.40 10.87 12.43
CA GLU A 88 -13.62 10.47 13.13
C GLU A 88 -13.89 8.96 13.01
N ALA A 89 -13.47 8.34 11.91
CA ALA A 89 -13.64 6.91 11.67
C ALA A 89 -12.50 6.06 12.25
N ILE A 90 -11.24 6.52 12.11
CA ILE A 90 -10.04 5.73 12.45
C ILE A 90 -9.68 5.85 13.93
N VAL A 91 -9.74 7.06 14.51
CA VAL A 91 -9.28 7.29 15.89
C VAL A 91 -10.04 6.46 16.91
N PRO A 92 -11.37 6.34 16.85
CA PRO A 92 -12.11 5.49 17.79
C PRO A 92 -11.73 4.00 17.72
N LEU A 93 -11.36 3.50 16.55
CA LEU A 93 -10.91 2.11 16.39
C LEU A 93 -9.57 1.84 17.11
N LEU A 94 -8.80 2.89 17.37
CA LEU A 94 -7.48 2.83 18.02
C LEU A 94 -7.55 3.17 19.51
N ASP A 95 -8.74 3.37 20.06
CA ASP A 95 -8.88 3.70 21.49
C ASP A 95 -8.25 2.63 22.38
N GLY A 96 -7.45 3.06 23.36
CA GLY A 96 -6.69 2.18 24.23
C GLY A 96 -5.54 1.40 23.56
N ILE A 97 -5.27 1.63 22.27
CA ILE A 97 -4.19 0.95 21.54
C ILE A 97 -2.99 1.87 21.40
N ALA A 98 -1.90 1.49 22.03
CA ALA A 98 -0.63 2.14 21.84
C ALA A 98 0.13 1.48 20.68
N TYR A 99 0.77 2.30 19.83
CA TYR A 99 1.62 1.84 18.73
C TYR A 99 2.91 2.67 18.68
N ASP A 100 3.99 2.00 18.33
CA ASP A 100 5.32 2.61 18.34
C ASP A 100 5.59 3.35 17.02
N LEU A 101 5.21 2.75 15.90
CA LEU A 101 5.36 3.30 14.57
C LEU A 101 4.00 3.47 13.89
N ALA A 102 3.86 4.51 13.07
CA ALA A 102 2.79 4.63 12.08
C ALA A 102 3.40 4.59 10.67
N VAL A 103 2.84 3.78 9.77
CA VAL A 103 3.30 3.69 8.39
C VAL A 103 2.14 3.86 7.42
N TYR A 104 2.38 4.66 6.39
CA TYR A 104 1.41 5.00 5.36
C TYR A 104 1.97 4.53 4.01
N THR A 105 1.27 3.63 3.33
CA THR A 105 1.81 3.02 2.10
C THR A 105 1.11 3.49 0.82
N GLY A 106 0.91 4.82 0.70
CA GLY A 106 0.48 5.49 -0.52
C GLY A 106 -1.02 5.60 -0.75
N ASP A 107 -1.37 6.31 -1.81
CA ASP A 107 -2.73 6.66 -2.22
C ASP A 107 -3.50 7.37 -1.10
N LEU A 108 -2.92 8.51 -0.64
CA LEU A 108 -3.34 9.18 0.59
C LEU A 108 -4.48 10.17 0.36
N ALA A 109 -4.38 11.06 -0.63
CA ALA A 109 -5.37 12.10 -0.88
C ALA A 109 -5.53 12.37 -2.38
N ASP A 110 -6.79 12.46 -2.83
CA ASP A 110 -7.14 12.64 -4.24
C ASP A 110 -7.37 14.12 -4.61
N ASP A 111 -7.59 15.01 -3.62
CA ASP A 111 -7.80 16.44 -3.82
C ASP A 111 -7.35 17.29 -2.63
N GLU A 112 -7.51 18.61 -2.74
CA GLU A 112 -7.09 19.58 -1.70
C GLU A 112 -7.88 19.40 -0.38
N GLY A 113 -9.17 19.12 -0.44
CA GLY A 113 -9.99 18.82 0.73
C GLY A 113 -9.55 17.54 1.42
N GLY A 114 -9.16 16.55 0.65
CA GLY A 114 -8.55 15.30 1.14
C GLY A 114 -7.22 15.55 1.84
N MET A 115 -6.39 16.47 1.37
CA MET A 115 -5.15 16.85 2.05
C MET A 115 -5.40 17.53 3.41
N GLN A 116 -6.44 18.34 3.52
CA GLN A 116 -6.84 18.92 4.80
C GLN A 116 -7.30 17.85 5.79
N ALA A 117 -8.12 16.90 5.30
CA ALA A 117 -8.57 15.75 6.09
C ALA A 117 -7.40 14.85 6.53
N LEU A 118 -6.39 14.67 5.67
CA LEU A 118 -5.16 13.95 5.97
C LEU A 118 -4.35 14.64 7.07
N GLY A 119 -4.21 15.97 7.01
CA GLY A 119 -3.57 16.76 8.06
C GLY A 119 -4.26 16.62 9.41
N ALA A 120 -5.60 16.64 9.44
CA ALA A 120 -6.39 16.41 10.64
C ALA A 120 -6.17 15.00 11.21
N LEU A 121 -6.11 13.97 10.34
CA LEU A 121 -5.79 12.60 10.74
C LEU A 121 -4.41 12.50 11.39
N PHE A 122 -3.38 13.06 10.76
CA PHE A 122 -2.02 13.07 11.35
C PHE A 122 -1.98 13.81 12.67
N GLY A 123 -2.74 14.92 12.80
CA GLY A 123 -2.89 15.65 14.06
C GLY A 123 -3.52 14.81 15.19
N ALA A 124 -4.31 13.80 14.88
CA ALA A 124 -4.99 12.95 15.86
C ALA A 124 -4.21 11.66 16.18
N LEU A 125 -3.42 11.14 15.24
CA LEU A 125 -2.61 9.95 15.45
C LEU A 125 -1.32 10.25 16.23
N ARG A 126 -0.94 9.38 17.16
CA ARG A 126 0.19 9.60 18.08
C ARG A 126 1.06 8.35 18.18
N PRO A 127 1.93 8.07 17.17
CA PRO A 127 2.94 7.04 17.31
C PRO A 127 3.96 7.44 18.38
N ARG A 128 4.43 6.47 19.17
CA ARG A 128 5.39 6.73 20.27
C ARG A 128 6.78 7.12 19.76
N GLN A 129 7.18 6.66 18.57
CA GLN A 129 8.53 6.84 18.04
C GLN A 129 8.56 7.64 16.74
N ALA A 130 7.88 7.17 15.70
CA ALA A 130 7.97 7.80 14.39
C ALA A 130 6.81 7.44 13.46
N ALA A 131 6.60 8.29 12.45
CA ALA A 131 5.70 8.02 11.33
C ALA A 131 6.45 8.09 10.00
N PHE A 132 6.14 7.17 9.09
CA PHE A 132 6.74 7.06 7.77
C PHE A 132 5.69 6.92 6.68
N ALA A 133 5.98 7.45 5.50
CA ALA A 133 5.15 7.26 4.32
C ALA A 133 6.00 6.88 3.10
N VAL A 134 5.38 6.13 2.19
CA VAL A 134 5.77 6.03 0.80
C VAL A 134 4.60 6.48 -0.06
N LEU A 135 4.88 6.89 -1.31
CA LEU A 135 3.85 7.38 -2.21
C LEU A 135 3.29 6.25 -3.08
N GLY A 136 2.03 6.39 -3.47
CA GLY A 136 1.34 5.51 -4.39
C GLY A 136 1.05 6.15 -5.75
N ASN A 137 0.47 5.40 -6.65
CA ASN A 137 0.23 5.86 -8.01
C ASN A 137 -0.81 6.99 -8.08
N HIS A 138 -1.77 7.06 -7.15
CA HIS A 138 -2.72 8.16 -7.08
C HIS A 138 -2.13 9.42 -6.46
N ASP A 139 -1.09 9.31 -5.64
CA ASP A 139 -0.34 10.48 -5.17
C ASP A 139 0.42 11.14 -6.35
N HIS A 140 1.01 10.34 -7.24
CA HIS A 140 1.74 10.80 -8.41
C HIS A 140 0.86 11.27 -9.57
N TYR A 141 -0.33 10.66 -9.74
CA TYR A 141 -1.20 10.90 -10.88
C TYR A 141 -2.67 11.00 -10.49
N TYR A 142 -3.33 12.02 -10.99
CA TYR A 142 -4.78 12.15 -10.91
C TYR A 142 -5.47 11.29 -11.98
N TYR A 143 -6.38 10.42 -11.56
CA TYR A 143 -7.13 9.51 -12.43
C TYR A 143 -8.59 9.94 -12.55
N ARG A 144 -9.01 10.45 -13.72
CA ARG A 144 -10.41 10.74 -14.02
C ARG A 144 -11.13 9.49 -14.53
N HIS A 145 -11.45 8.58 -13.64
CA HIS A 145 -12.15 7.35 -13.99
C HIS A 145 -13.52 7.58 -14.68
N ALA A 146 -14.20 8.69 -14.39
CA ALA A 146 -15.53 8.99 -14.93
C ALA A 146 -15.48 9.47 -16.39
N THR A 147 -14.44 10.17 -16.81
CA THR A 147 -14.36 10.80 -18.15
C THR A 147 -13.61 9.96 -19.18
N GLY A 148 -12.91 8.90 -18.74
CA GLY A 148 -12.04 8.10 -19.62
C GLY A 148 -10.80 8.87 -20.11
N GLU A 149 -10.50 10.03 -19.53
CA GLU A 149 -9.25 10.73 -19.75
C GLU A 149 -8.09 9.95 -19.12
N GLY A 150 -6.90 10.02 -19.76
CA GLY A 150 -5.69 9.41 -19.20
C GLY A 150 -5.25 10.09 -17.91
N PRO A 151 -4.39 9.43 -17.13
CA PRO A 151 -3.86 10.00 -15.89
C PRO A 151 -3.05 11.27 -16.19
N ARG A 152 -3.18 12.27 -15.32
CA ARG A 152 -2.41 13.51 -15.37
C ARG A 152 -1.47 13.56 -14.17
N PRO A 153 -0.21 14.02 -14.33
CA PRO A 153 0.70 14.20 -13.20
C PRO A 153 0.10 15.12 -12.14
N ASN A 154 0.23 14.74 -10.87
CA ASN A 154 -0.11 15.58 -9.73
C ASN A 154 1.06 16.49 -9.36
N ASN A 155 0.74 17.64 -8.77
CA ASN A 155 1.71 18.39 -7.99
C ASN A 155 1.83 17.76 -6.60
N LEU A 156 2.98 17.15 -6.31
CA LEU A 156 3.22 16.48 -5.02
C LEU A 156 3.48 17.47 -3.87
N GLU A 157 3.83 18.71 -4.17
CA GLU A 157 4.25 19.69 -3.17
C GLU A 157 3.25 19.90 -2.02
N PRO A 158 1.92 20.05 -2.26
CA PRO A 158 0.95 20.16 -1.18
C PRO A 158 0.90 18.92 -0.28
N LEU A 159 0.96 17.71 -0.88
CA LEU A 159 0.97 16.46 -0.13
C LEU A 159 2.22 16.34 0.73
N LEU A 160 3.39 16.64 0.18
CA LEU A 160 4.66 16.57 0.91
C LEU A 160 4.67 17.53 2.10
N ARG A 161 4.14 18.74 1.94
CA ARG A 161 3.98 19.71 3.04
C ARG A 161 3.02 19.19 4.12
N THR A 162 1.92 18.55 3.73
CA THR A 162 0.95 17.97 4.68
C THR A 162 1.60 16.85 5.50
N LEU A 163 2.39 15.98 4.84
CA LEU A 163 3.14 14.92 5.51
C LEU A 163 4.19 15.49 6.47
N GLU A 164 4.96 16.49 6.04
CA GLU A 164 5.97 17.15 6.87
C GLU A 164 5.33 17.84 8.10
N ALA A 165 4.25 18.59 7.90
CA ALA A 165 3.50 19.25 8.98
C ALA A 165 2.92 18.22 9.98
N GLY A 166 2.56 17.03 9.51
CA GLY A 166 2.12 15.89 10.33
C GLY A 166 3.26 15.10 10.99
N ALA A 167 4.52 15.55 10.86
CA ALA A 167 5.72 14.83 11.29
C ALA A 167 5.83 13.41 10.70
N VAL A 168 5.32 13.22 9.49
CA VAL A 168 5.41 11.97 8.73
C VAL A 168 6.56 12.07 7.74
N ARG A 169 7.60 11.25 7.95
CA ARG A 169 8.78 11.23 7.08
C ARG A 169 8.51 10.40 5.81
N VAL A 170 8.62 11.02 4.65
CA VAL A 170 8.56 10.31 3.36
C VAL A 170 9.88 9.59 3.09
N LEU A 171 9.78 8.32 2.73
CA LEU A 171 10.91 7.48 2.32
C LEU A 171 10.84 7.23 0.81
N ASP A 172 11.31 8.21 0.04
CA ASP A 172 11.43 8.07 -1.43
C ASP A 172 12.75 7.37 -1.77
N ASN A 173 12.67 6.07 -2.03
CA ASN A 173 13.83 5.24 -2.34
C ASN A 173 14.97 5.40 -1.32
N ALA A 174 14.61 5.45 -0.06
CA ALA A 174 15.48 5.76 1.06
C ALA A 174 15.21 4.83 2.25
N ASN A 175 16.09 4.88 3.22
CA ASN A 175 15.91 4.16 4.48
C ASN A 175 16.25 5.03 5.69
N THR A 176 15.89 4.55 6.84
CA THR A 176 16.32 5.08 8.14
C THR A 176 16.45 3.94 9.14
N SER A 177 17.37 4.10 10.08
CA SER A 177 17.50 3.19 11.21
C SER A 177 16.82 3.75 12.45
N LEU A 178 16.32 2.87 13.29
CA LEU A 178 15.72 3.13 14.59
C LEU A 178 16.39 2.23 15.63
N TYR A 179 16.28 2.62 16.91
CA TYR A 179 16.79 1.82 18.03
C TYR A 179 18.27 1.48 17.86
N ASP A 180 19.10 2.52 17.59
CA ASP A 180 20.56 2.39 17.42
C ASP A 180 20.96 1.38 16.32
N GLY A 181 20.18 1.34 15.22
CA GLY A 181 20.45 0.44 14.10
C GLY A 181 19.84 -0.96 14.24
N ALA A 182 19.07 -1.22 15.30
CA ALA A 182 18.45 -2.51 15.53
C ALA A 182 17.26 -2.82 14.60
N LEU A 183 16.65 -1.77 14.02
CA LEU A 183 15.55 -1.87 13.06
C LEU A 183 15.76 -0.85 11.93
N TYR A 184 15.61 -1.28 10.69
CA TYR A 184 15.59 -0.40 9.52
C TYR A 184 14.17 -0.35 8.93
N VAL A 185 13.71 0.88 8.65
CA VAL A 185 12.52 1.13 7.83
C VAL A 185 13.02 1.60 6.47
N VAL A 186 12.70 0.84 5.43
CA VAL A 186 13.10 1.07 4.04
C VAL A 186 11.85 1.42 3.25
N GLY A 187 11.87 2.53 2.52
CA GLY A 187 10.78 2.92 1.64
C GLY A 187 11.21 2.96 0.19
N VAL A 188 10.35 2.50 -0.69
CA VAL A 188 10.51 2.68 -2.13
C VAL A 188 9.36 3.51 -2.69
N ASP A 189 9.66 4.29 -3.72
CA ASP A 189 8.63 4.97 -4.51
C ASP A 189 7.80 3.93 -5.29
N ASP A 190 6.72 4.35 -5.93
CA ASP A 190 5.67 3.42 -6.41
C ASP A 190 6.16 2.36 -7.41
N PRO A 191 6.05 1.07 -7.02
CA PRO A 191 6.41 -0.04 -7.89
C PRO A 191 5.48 -0.22 -9.10
N ALA A 192 4.21 0.18 -9.00
CA ALA A 192 3.26 0.04 -10.11
C ALA A 192 3.62 1.00 -11.25
N LEU A 193 4.16 2.17 -10.92
CA LEU A 193 4.72 3.13 -11.88
C LEU A 193 6.15 2.80 -12.30
N GLY A 194 6.83 1.88 -11.59
CA GLY A 194 8.24 1.53 -11.84
C GLY A 194 9.22 2.59 -11.35
N LEU A 195 8.85 3.35 -10.32
CA LEU A 195 9.66 4.38 -9.71
C LEU A 195 10.54 3.84 -8.57
N ASP A 196 10.31 2.60 -8.13
CA ASP A 196 11.07 1.92 -7.10
C ASP A 196 12.54 1.70 -7.49
N ARG A 197 13.45 2.19 -6.65
CA ARG A 197 14.90 2.03 -6.78
C ARG A 197 15.47 1.28 -5.59
N LEU A 198 15.24 -0.04 -5.56
CA LEU A 198 15.61 -0.91 -4.45
C LEU A 198 17.09 -0.78 -4.03
N GLY A 199 18.02 -0.64 -5.00
CA GLY A 199 19.43 -0.46 -4.71
C GLY A 199 19.71 0.81 -3.91
N ALA A 200 19.02 1.92 -4.19
CA ALA A 200 19.12 3.16 -3.43
C ALA A 200 18.45 3.02 -2.06
N ALA A 201 17.23 2.47 -2.03
CA ALA A 201 16.48 2.27 -0.80
C ALA A 201 17.22 1.41 0.24
N PHE A 202 17.94 0.37 -0.19
CA PHE A 202 18.70 -0.52 0.68
C PHE A 202 20.18 -0.11 0.86
N ALA A 203 20.61 1.04 0.33
CA ALA A 203 22.00 1.48 0.50
C ALA A 203 22.35 1.64 1.98
N GLY A 204 23.43 0.99 2.41
CA GLY A 204 23.92 1.03 3.80
C GLY A 204 23.14 0.17 4.79
N VAL A 205 22.08 -0.53 4.39
CA VAL A 205 21.35 -1.46 5.26
C VAL A 205 22.15 -2.75 5.42
N PRO A 206 22.54 -3.16 6.65
CA PRO A 206 23.24 -4.43 6.87
C PRO A 206 22.39 -5.63 6.46
N GLY A 207 23.03 -6.68 5.89
CA GLY A 207 22.32 -7.85 5.37
C GLY A 207 21.63 -8.70 6.44
N ASP A 208 22.01 -8.57 7.69
CA ASP A 208 21.46 -9.23 8.88
C ASP A 208 20.60 -8.31 9.75
N ALA A 209 20.31 -7.10 9.28
CA ALA A 209 19.44 -6.17 10.01
C ALA A 209 17.98 -6.58 9.95
N ALA A 210 17.23 -6.33 11.03
CA ALA A 210 15.77 -6.37 10.99
C ALA A 210 15.27 -5.24 10.06
N THR A 211 14.47 -5.57 9.05
CA THR A 211 14.04 -4.60 8.03
C THR A 211 12.56 -4.69 7.75
N ILE A 212 11.88 -3.54 7.76
CA ILE A 212 10.51 -3.37 7.25
C ILE A 212 10.62 -2.60 5.94
N LEU A 213 10.20 -3.22 4.83
CA LEU A 213 10.06 -2.55 3.55
C LEU A 213 8.65 -2.00 3.42
N LEU A 214 8.54 -0.71 3.14
CA LEU A 214 7.31 -0.04 2.78
C LEU A 214 7.29 0.14 1.26
N ALA A 215 6.24 -0.32 0.62
CA ALA A 215 5.98 -0.10 -0.79
C ALA A 215 4.48 0.04 -1.01
N HIS A 216 4.04 0.94 -1.89
CA HIS A 216 2.62 1.03 -2.19
C HIS A 216 2.11 -0.28 -2.79
N SER A 217 2.74 -0.77 -3.85
CA SER A 217 2.32 -2.01 -4.53
C SER A 217 3.13 -3.23 -4.09
N PRO A 218 2.48 -4.40 -3.84
CA PRO A 218 3.17 -5.66 -3.60
C PRO A 218 3.97 -6.16 -4.81
N ASP A 219 3.84 -5.51 -5.97
CA ASP A 219 4.58 -5.83 -7.19
C ASP A 219 6.10 -5.66 -7.03
N VAL A 220 6.55 -4.95 -5.99
CA VAL A 220 7.96 -4.88 -5.61
C VAL A 220 8.57 -6.27 -5.37
N LEU A 221 7.77 -7.25 -4.90
CA LEU A 221 8.23 -8.62 -4.62
C LEU A 221 8.86 -9.34 -5.82
N VAL A 222 8.40 -9.04 -7.03
CA VAL A 222 8.95 -9.67 -8.25
C VAL A 222 10.24 -8.99 -8.74
N ARG A 223 10.70 -7.95 -8.03
CA ARG A 223 11.86 -7.14 -8.41
C ARG A 223 12.92 -7.01 -7.31
N LEU A 224 12.73 -7.65 -6.16
CA LEU A 224 13.63 -7.54 -4.99
C LEU A 224 15.11 -7.85 -5.32
N GLY A 225 15.39 -8.70 -6.32
CA GLY A 225 16.74 -9.03 -6.70
C GLY A 225 17.51 -9.67 -5.53
N ARG A 226 18.52 -8.96 -5.00
CA ARG A 226 19.30 -9.37 -3.83
C ARG A 226 18.79 -8.81 -2.50
N CYS A 227 17.83 -7.88 -2.54
CA CYS A 227 17.23 -7.31 -1.34
C CYS A 227 16.38 -8.36 -0.64
N ARG A 228 16.53 -8.48 0.67
CA ARG A 228 15.82 -9.48 1.48
C ARG A 228 15.22 -8.80 2.72
N PRO A 229 14.16 -8.01 2.56
CA PRO A 229 13.47 -7.44 3.72
C PRO A 229 12.94 -8.55 4.63
N GLY A 230 12.88 -8.29 5.92
CA GLY A 230 12.27 -9.19 6.89
C GLY A 230 10.74 -9.19 6.79
N LEU A 231 10.16 -8.03 6.49
CA LEU A 231 8.72 -7.80 6.33
C LEU A 231 8.47 -6.79 5.22
N LEU A 232 7.50 -7.04 4.34
CA LEU A 232 6.93 -6.06 3.42
C LEU A 232 5.54 -5.66 3.90
N LEU A 233 5.28 -4.36 3.95
CA LEU A 233 3.95 -3.76 4.14
C LEU A 233 3.54 -3.03 2.85
N ALA A 234 2.36 -3.37 2.32
CA ALA A 234 1.87 -2.81 1.07
C ALA A 234 0.33 -2.65 1.05
N GLY A 235 -0.17 -1.86 0.08
CA GLY A 235 -1.57 -1.64 -0.23
C GLY A 235 -1.88 -1.87 -1.71
N HIS A 236 -2.39 -0.80 -2.41
CA HIS A 236 -2.62 -0.71 -3.85
C HIS A 236 -3.73 -1.60 -4.41
N THR A 237 -3.85 -2.80 -3.92
CA THR A 237 -4.76 -3.81 -4.49
C THR A 237 -6.20 -3.67 -3.99
N HIS A 238 -6.41 -2.91 -2.91
CA HIS A 238 -7.68 -2.82 -2.18
C HIS A 238 -8.30 -4.19 -1.83
N GLY A 239 -7.46 -5.26 -1.72
CA GLY A 239 -7.95 -6.62 -1.61
C GLY A 239 -8.74 -7.11 -2.83
N GLY A 240 -8.74 -6.34 -3.94
CA GLY A 240 -9.58 -6.51 -5.12
C GLY A 240 -10.97 -5.88 -4.99
N GLN A 241 -11.27 -5.18 -3.86
CA GLN A 241 -12.45 -4.36 -3.57
C GLN A 241 -13.80 -5.08 -3.71
N LEU A 242 -14.03 -5.77 -4.84
CA LEU A 242 -15.22 -6.59 -5.10
C LEU A 242 -14.80 -8.07 -5.16
N ARG A 243 -15.28 -8.86 -4.22
CA ARG A 243 -14.87 -10.27 -4.05
C ARG A 243 -16.08 -11.21 -4.07
N VAL A 244 -15.98 -12.26 -4.86
CA VAL A 244 -17.00 -13.32 -4.89
C VAL A 244 -16.62 -14.38 -3.85
N PRO A 245 -17.52 -14.76 -2.93
CA PRO A 245 -17.28 -15.83 -1.97
C PRO A 245 -16.77 -17.11 -2.66
N GLY A 246 -15.69 -17.70 -2.14
CA GLY A 246 -15.08 -18.91 -2.69
C GLY A 246 -14.22 -18.71 -3.95
N LEU A 247 -14.41 -17.63 -4.74
CA LEU A 247 -13.66 -17.35 -5.97
C LEU A 247 -12.61 -16.24 -5.80
N GLY A 248 -12.79 -15.38 -4.80
CA GLY A 248 -11.87 -14.26 -4.54
C GLY A 248 -12.18 -13.01 -5.37
N PRO A 249 -11.19 -12.12 -5.59
CA PRO A 249 -11.43 -10.82 -6.22
C PRO A 249 -11.81 -10.97 -7.70
N ILE A 250 -12.78 -10.15 -8.15
CA ILE A 250 -13.20 -10.06 -9.55
C ILE A 250 -12.04 -9.57 -10.42
N GLY A 251 -11.27 -8.60 -9.93
CA GLY A 251 -10.09 -8.01 -10.58
C GLY A 251 -8.91 -7.87 -9.62
N SER A 252 -7.72 -7.63 -10.15
CA SER A 252 -6.55 -7.21 -9.40
C SER A 252 -5.69 -6.34 -10.30
N VAL A 253 -5.16 -5.27 -9.72
CA VAL A 253 -4.24 -4.35 -10.40
C VAL A 253 -2.77 -4.81 -10.30
N SER A 254 -2.48 -5.79 -9.45
CA SER A 254 -1.14 -6.37 -9.24
C SER A 254 -0.77 -7.40 -10.34
N VAL A 255 0.53 -7.53 -10.60
CA VAL A 255 1.09 -8.61 -11.46
C VAL A 255 1.14 -9.95 -10.74
N LEU A 256 1.00 -9.95 -9.42
CA LEU A 256 0.93 -11.17 -8.61
C LEU A 256 -0.41 -11.90 -8.84
N PRO A 257 -0.45 -13.22 -8.61
CA PRO A 257 -1.70 -13.97 -8.58
C PRO A 257 -2.71 -13.37 -7.59
N ARG A 258 -4.01 -13.41 -7.93
CA ARG A 258 -5.10 -12.79 -7.14
C ARG A 258 -5.14 -13.20 -5.67
N ARG A 259 -4.66 -14.40 -5.32
CA ARG A 259 -4.57 -14.86 -3.92
C ARG A 259 -3.66 -14.01 -3.04
N TYR A 260 -2.77 -13.23 -3.65
CA TYR A 260 -1.84 -12.31 -2.96
C TYR A 260 -2.36 -10.87 -2.91
N SER A 261 -3.64 -10.65 -3.22
CA SER A 261 -4.21 -9.30 -3.23
C SER A 261 -4.49 -8.74 -1.83
N MET A 262 -4.42 -9.53 -0.77
CA MET A 262 -4.58 -9.08 0.62
C MET A 262 -4.09 -10.12 1.62
N GLY A 263 -3.90 -9.65 2.86
CA GLY A 263 -3.58 -10.49 4.01
C GLY A 263 -2.10 -10.79 4.17
N ALA A 264 -1.80 -11.64 5.15
CA ALA A 264 -0.44 -12.05 5.48
C ALA A 264 -0.07 -13.34 4.73
N TYR A 265 1.13 -13.33 4.13
CA TYR A 265 1.69 -14.49 3.43
C TYR A 265 3.21 -14.40 3.34
N VAL A 266 3.85 -15.49 2.93
CA VAL A 266 5.27 -15.50 2.59
C VAL A 266 5.42 -15.64 1.08
N TYR A 267 6.20 -14.73 0.47
CA TYR A 267 6.53 -14.77 -0.95
C TYR A 267 8.05 -14.76 -1.14
N ASP A 268 8.59 -15.81 -1.73
CA ASP A 268 10.05 -15.98 -1.94
C ASP A 268 10.88 -15.72 -0.66
N GLY A 269 10.40 -16.23 0.48
CA GLY A 269 11.04 -16.08 1.79
C GLY A 269 10.83 -14.72 2.48
N VAL A 270 10.07 -13.81 1.90
CA VAL A 270 9.73 -12.52 2.50
C VAL A 270 8.36 -12.57 3.15
N GLN A 271 8.30 -12.34 4.47
CA GLN A 271 7.04 -12.10 5.15
C GLN A 271 6.36 -10.87 4.56
N THR A 272 5.12 -10.98 4.16
CA THR A 272 4.40 -9.90 3.47
C THR A 272 3.03 -9.71 4.09
N TYR A 273 2.62 -8.49 4.23
CA TYR A 273 1.25 -8.11 4.51
C TYR A 273 0.76 -7.08 3.49
N VAL A 274 -0.34 -7.40 2.82
CA VAL A 274 -1.03 -6.48 1.90
C VAL A 274 -2.37 -6.12 2.53
N SER A 275 -2.51 -4.84 2.88
CA SER A 275 -3.76 -4.33 3.46
C SER A 275 -4.82 -4.12 2.36
N ARG A 276 -6.08 -4.21 2.78
CA ARG A 276 -7.24 -3.86 1.93
C ARG A 276 -7.42 -2.35 1.79
N GLY A 277 -6.75 -1.57 2.65
CA GLY A 277 -6.87 -0.12 2.67
C GLY A 277 -8.21 0.39 3.18
N VAL A 278 -8.33 1.70 3.27
CA VAL A 278 -9.50 2.39 3.85
C VAL A 278 -10.47 2.85 2.76
N GLY A 279 -9.98 3.57 1.75
CA GLY A 279 -10.79 4.15 0.68
C GLY A 279 -11.20 3.18 -0.42
N THR A 280 -11.68 3.72 -1.51
CA THR A 280 -12.06 2.98 -2.72
C THR A 280 -11.40 3.60 -3.94
N SER A 281 -11.07 2.79 -4.93
CA SER A 281 -10.53 3.24 -6.21
C SER A 281 -11.25 2.58 -7.38
N GLY A 282 -11.57 3.35 -8.41
CA GLY A 282 -12.24 2.85 -9.60
C GLY A 282 -13.72 2.56 -9.41
N ALA A 283 -14.12 1.59 -8.59
CA ALA A 283 -15.51 1.34 -8.20
C ALA A 283 -15.82 2.03 -6.87
N PRO A 284 -16.99 2.67 -6.69
CA PRO A 284 -17.34 3.45 -5.51
C PRO A 284 -17.88 2.59 -4.34
N ALA A 285 -17.55 1.31 -4.29
CA ALA A 285 -18.03 0.38 -3.25
C ALA A 285 -17.07 -0.77 -3.03
N ARG A 286 -17.23 -1.42 -1.88
CA ARG A 286 -16.57 -2.68 -1.52
C ARG A 286 -17.65 -3.77 -1.36
N TRP A 287 -17.27 -5.02 -1.61
CA TRP A 287 -18.15 -6.17 -1.41
C TRP A 287 -17.34 -7.40 -1.01
N ASN A 288 -17.66 -7.97 0.15
CA ASN A 288 -16.87 -9.03 0.82
C ASN A 288 -15.38 -8.65 0.94
N CYS A 289 -15.12 -7.36 1.13
CA CYS A 289 -13.79 -6.79 1.24
C CYS A 289 -13.82 -5.52 2.09
N PRO A 290 -14.25 -5.62 3.37
CA PRO A 290 -14.39 -4.46 4.24
C PRO A 290 -13.08 -3.67 4.33
N PRO A 291 -13.16 -2.33 4.39
CA PRO A 291 -11.98 -1.49 4.58
C PRO A 291 -11.34 -1.78 5.94
N GLU A 292 -10.05 -1.52 6.04
CA GLU A 292 -9.33 -1.79 7.28
C GLU A 292 -8.21 -0.80 7.58
N VAL A 293 -8.01 -0.62 8.88
CA VAL A 293 -6.78 -0.13 9.49
C VAL A 293 -6.12 -1.32 10.19
N THR A 294 -4.80 -1.42 10.16
CA THR A 294 -4.12 -2.60 10.68
C THR A 294 -3.12 -2.22 11.78
N VAL A 295 -3.18 -2.95 12.90
CA VAL A 295 -2.17 -2.90 13.96
C VAL A 295 -1.40 -4.22 13.96
N ILE A 296 -0.10 -4.12 13.73
CA ILE A 296 0.81 -5.25 13.59
C ILE A 296 1.75 -5.28 14.79
N ARG A 297 1.72 -6.36 15.57
CA ARG A 297 2.71 -6.64 16.59
C ARG A 297 3.85 -7.46 15.98
N LEU A 298 5.04 -6.92 15.99
CA LEU A 298 6.23 -7.60 15.48
C LEU A 298 6.76 -8.60 16.51
N ARG A 299 7.09 -9.79 16.04
CA ARG A 299 7.59 -10.88 16.90
C ARG A 299 9.03 -11.22 16.53
N SER A 300 9.88 -11.28 17.53
CA SER A 300 11.23 -11.80 17.37
C SER A 300 11.19 -13.32 17.14
N PRO A 301 11.80 -13.88 16.09
CA PRO A 301 11.84 -15.32 15.88
C PRO A 301 12.49 -16.09 17.03
N ARG A 302 13.35 -15.43 17.82
CA ARG A 302 13.98 -16.00 19.01
C ARG A 302 13.09 -15.99 20.25
N ALA A 303 11.98 -15.23 20.22
CA ALA A 303 10.99 -15.21 21.30
C ALA A 303 9.88 -16.26 21.11
N LEU A 304 9.77 -16.82 19.89
CA LEU A 304 8.78 -17.84 19.54
C LEU A 304 9.29 -19.28 19.72
N ARG A 305 10.53 -19.43 20.25
CA ARG A 305 11.15 -20.73 20.61
C ARG A 305 11.10 -20.91 22.15
#